data_9554f8273eef31625dbbf201ab868ccc
#
_entry.id   9554f8273eef31625dbbf201ab868ccc
#
_cell.length_a   1.000
_cell.length_b   1.000
_cell.length_c   1.000
_cell.angle_alpha   90.00
_cell.angle_beta   90.00
_cell.angle_gamma   90.00
#
_symmetry.space_group_name_H-M   'P 1'
#
loop_
_entity.id
_entity.type
_entity.pdbx_description
1 polymer ?
#
loop_
_entity_poly.entity_id
_entity_poly.type
_entity_poly.pdbx_seq_one_letter_code
_entity_poly.pdbx_strand_id
1 'polypeptide(L)'
;MAGHSKWANIQHRKGRQDEKRGAAFSKIAKEITVAAKMGGGDVNFNPRLRVAVDKAKGVNMPKDKIDTAIKKGTGELEGVEYIEIRYEGYGIGGAAIMVDCLTDNKVRTVAEVRHAFSKFGGNMGSDGCVAFQFKHCGQMIFAPGTNEAALMDAAIEAGADDVTTNDDGSIEVLTPPNDYMAVKDALEAAGFKPEFGEVTMKPEGENVFTGEEGVKMQKLLDALENLDDVQEIYTTAVIED
;
A
#
# COMPACT_ATOMS: atom_id res chain seq x y z
N MET A 1 -9.40 27.52 -7.79
CA MET A 1 -9.76 26.10 -7.70
C MET A 1 -8.46 25.36 -7.37
N ALA A 2 -8.26 25.03 -6.12
CA ALA A 2 -7.15 24.16 -5.74
C ALA A 2 -7.55 22.74 -6.17
N GLY A 3 -7.13 22.36 -7.37
CA GLY A 3 -7.32 21.01 -7.87
C GLY A 3 -6.60 20.05 -6.95
N HIS A 4 -7.19 18.87 -6.75
CA HIS A 4 -6.63 17.76 -6.01
C HIS A 4 -5.26 17.41 -6.54
N SER A 5 -4.21 17.98 -5.96
CA SER A 5 -2.87 17.61 -6.32
C SER A 5 -2.61 16.19 -5.84
N LYS A 6 -2.58 15.24 -6.76
CA LYS A 6 -2.18 13.86 -6.50
C LYS A 6 -0.82 13.82 -5.84
N TRP A 7 0.04 14.73 -6.24
CA TRP A 7 1.34 15.00 -5.65
C TRP A 7 1.25 15.42 -4.16
N ALA A 8 0.39 16.39 -3.83
CA ALA A 8 0.20 16.82 -2.44
C ALA A 8 -0.31 15.69 -1.56
N ASN A 9 -1.28 14.91 -2.02
CA ASN A 9 -1.81 13.76 -1.29
C ASN A 9 -0.74 12.70 -1.02
N ILE A 10 0.17 12.46 -1.96
CA ILE A 10 1.30 11.55 -1.80
C ILE A 10 2.29 12.08 -0.76
N GLN A 11 2.62 13.38 -0.81
CA GLN A 11 3.51 14.00 0.18
C GLN A 11 2.92 13.94 1.59
N HIS A 12 1.63 14.17 1.76
CA HIS A 12 0.92 14.02 3.04
C HIS A 12 0.93 12.58 3.55
N ARG A 13 0.73 11.59 2.66
CA ARG A 13 0.79 10.17 3.00
C ARG A 13 2.20 9.76 3.45
N LYS A 14 3.23 10.21 2.74
CA LYS A 14 4.64 9.99 3.09
C LYS A 14 5.00 10.57 4.46
N GLY A 15 4.57 11.81 4.75
CA GLY A 15 4.80 12.46 6.05
C GLY A 15 4.18 11.69 7.22
N ARG A 16 2.95 11.19 7.07
CA ARG A 16 2.28 10.40 8.12
C ARG A 16 2.92 9.03 8.36
N GLN A 17 3.48 8.40 7.34
CA GLN A 17 4.21 7.13 7.47
C GLN A 17 5.51 7.31 8.27
N ASP A 18 6.19 8.44 8.12
CA ASP A 18 7.43 8.74 8.86
C ASP A 18 7.21 8.91 10.37
N GLU A 19 6.04 9.38 10.80
CA GLU A 19 5.71 9.57 12.22
C GLU A 19 5.42 8.25 12.98
N LYS A 20 5.04 7.19 12.27
CA LYS A 20 4.60 5.90 12.87
C LYS A 20 5.66 4.78 12.77
N ARG A 21 6.94 5.09 12.75
CA ARG A 21 8.06 4.15 12.47
C ARG A 21 8.03 2.83 13.26
N GLY A 22 7.67 2.85 14.54
CA GLY A 22 7.69 1.65 15.39
C GLY A 22 6.63 0.61 14.97
N ALA A 23 5.40 1.06 14.71
CA ALA A 23 4.31 0.22 14.22
C ALA A 23 4.59 -0.27 12.79
N ALA A 24 5.18 0.58 11.94
CA ALA A 24 5.57 0.23 10.59
C ALA A 24 6.56 -0.94 10.55
N PHE A 25 7.57 -0.97 11.44
CA PHE A 25 8.53 -2.07 11.50
C PHE A 25 7.87 -3.42 11.84
N SER A 26 6.90 -3.43 12.76
CA SER A 26 6.18 -4.65 13.12
C SER A 26 5.35 -5.20 11.96
N LYS A 27 4.65 -4.33 11.24
CA LYS A 27 3.87 -4.69 10.05
C LYS A 27 4.75 -5.22 8.94
N ILE A 28 5.85 -4.54 8.62
CA ILE A 28 6.79 -4.96 7.59
C ILE A 28 7.46 -6.28 7.97
N ALA A 29 7.80 -6.50 9.25
CA ALA A 29 8.36 -7.77 9.71
C ALA A 29 7.38 -8.94 9.53
N LYS A 30 6.07 -8.74 9.80
CA LYS A 30 5.03 -9.73 9.53
C LYS A 30 4.99 -10.06 8.03
N GLU A 31 4.98 -9.04 7.16
CA GLU A 31 4.96 -9.22 5.70
C GLU A 31 6.19 -9.98 5.19
N ILE A 32 7.40 -9.63 5.65
CA ILE A 32 8.64 -10.35 5.30
C ILE A 32 8.54 -11.82 5.73
N THR A 33 8.03 -12.09 6.95
CA THR A 33 7.88 -13.45 7.47
C THR A 33 6.94 -14.28 6.60
N VAL A 34 5.79 -13.73 6.21
CA VAL A 34 4.81 -14.40 5.36
C VAL A 34 5.36 -14.60 3.95
N ALA A 35 5.98 -13.59 3.36
CA ALA A 35 6.58 -13.68 2.04
C ALA A 35 7.68 -14.76 1.99
N ALA A 36 8.55 -14.83 3.00
CA ALA A 36 9.59 -15.85 3.10
C ALA A 36 9.02 -17.25 3.31
N LYS A 37 7.93 -17.41 4.08
CA LYS A 37 7.23 -18.68 4.26
C LYS A 37 6.66 -19.21 2.95
N MET A 38 6.08 -18.35 2.13
CA MET A 38 5.41 -18.72 0.89
C MET A 38 6.36 -19.02 -0.27
N GLY A 39 7.41 -18.22 -0.43
CA GLY A 39 8.28 -18.26 -1.60
C GLY A 39 9.76 -18.50 -1.30
N GLY A 40 10.12 -18.80 -0.05
CA GLY A 40 11.53 -18.96 0.37
C GLY A 40 12.22 -17.66 0.71
N GLY A 41 13.40 -17.76 1.35
CA GLY A 41 14.15 -16.64 1.91
C GLY A 41 15.07 -15.90 0.92
N ASP A 42 15.14 -16.31 -0.34
CA ASP A 42 15.98 -15.65 -1.35
C ASP A 42 15.19 -14.58 -2.12
N VAL A 43 15.58 -13.32 -1.92
CA VAL A 43 14.97 -12.15 -2.59
C VAL A 43 15.06 -12.19 -4.12
N ASN A 44 16.04 -12.92 -4.69
CA ASN A 44 16.21 -13.02 -6.13
C ASN A 44 15.13 -13.92 -6.77
N PHE A 45 14.66 -14.91 -6.04
CA PHE A 45 13.67 -15.88 -6.49
C PHE A 45 12.27 -15.68 -5.90
N ASN A 46 12.13 -14.72 -4.97
CA ASN A 46 10.86 -14.43 -4.30
C ASN A 46 10.47 -12.96 -4.54
N PRO A 47 9.65 -12.63 -5.56
CA PRO A 47 9.25 -11.27 -5.88
C PRO A 47 8.53 -10.56 -4.73
N ARG A 48 7.65 -11.26 -4.01
CA ARG A 48 6.93 -10.71 -2.85
C ARG A 48 7.91 -10.32 -1.73
N LEU A 49 8.87 -11.19 -1.42
CA LEU A 49 9.90 -10.90 -0.42
C LEU A 49 10.76 -9.71 -0.85
N ARG A 50 11.11 -9.60 -2.13
CA ARG A 50 11.88 -8.48 -2.68
C ARG A 50 11.16 -7.16 -2.45
N VAL A 51 9.86 -7.07 -2.75
CA VAL A 51 9.04 -5.87 -2.50
C VAL A 51 9.00 -5.53 -1.00
N ALA A 52 8.77 -6.53 -0.13
CA ALA A 52 8.72 -6.33 1.32
C ALA A 52 10.08 -5.84 1.88
N VAL A 53 11.19 -6.38 1.39
CA VAL A 53 12.55 -5.95 1.78
C VAL A 53 12.86 -4.54 1.25
N ASP A 54 12.42 -4.19 0.04
CA ASP A 54 12.59 -2.84 -0.50
C ASP A 54 11.81 -1.82 0.35
N LYS A 55 10.57 -2.13 0.72
CA LYS A 55 9.76 -1.32 1.65
C LYS A 55 10.45 -1.17 3.01
N ALA A 56 11.04 -2.24 3.55
CA ALA A 56 11.79 -2.21 4.81
C ALA A 56 13.01 -1.28 4.75
N LYS A 57 13.76 -1.32 3.65
CA LYS A 57 14.89 -0.42 3.40
C LYS A 57 14.44 1.04 3.28
N GLY A 58 13.31 1.28 2.61
CA GLY A 58 12.73 2.62 2.44
C GLY A 58 12.39 3.31 3.76
N VAL A 59 12.01 2.54 4.79
CA VAL A 59 11.76 3.05 6.15
C VAL A 59 12.97 2.93 7.08
N ASN A 60 14.15 2.59 6.56
CA ASN A 60 15.40 2.39 7.32
C ASN A 60 15.28 1.30 8.41
N MET A 61 14.59 0.21 8.12
CA MET A 61 14.54 -0.95 9.01
C MET A 61 15.93 -1.59 9.12
N PRO A 62 16.45 -1.87 10.34
CA PRO A 62 17.73 -2.49 10.52
C PRO A 62 17.84 -3.86 9.84
N LYS A 63 18.98 -4.14 9.22
CA LYS A 63 19.23 -5.37 8.47
C LYS A 63 19.03 -6.63 9.32
N ASP A 64 19.48 -6.63 10.57
CA ASP A 64 19.30 -7.73 11.52
C ASP A 64 17.82 -8.08 11.76
N LYS A 65 16.93 -7.07 11.77
CA LYS A 65 15.48 -7.28 11.88
C LYS A 65 14.90 -7.89 10.61
N ILE A 66 15.36 -7.48 9.44
CA ILE A 66 14.97 -8.06 8.15
C ILE A 66 15.40 -9.53 8.10
N ASP A 67 16.67 -9.82 8.40
CA ASP A 67 17.22 -11.17 8.39
C ASP A 67 16.50 -12.08 9.41
N THR A 68 16.17 -11.56 10.58
CA THR A 68 15.40 -12.29 11.60
C THR A 68 13.98 -12.63 11.11
N ALA A 69 13.30 -11.70 10.44
CA ALA A 69 11.97 -11.96 9.90
C ALA A 69 12.00 -13.01 8.77
N ILE A 70 13.01 -12.97 7.90
CA ILE A 70 13.22 -14.00 6.87
C ILE A 70 13.43 -15.37 7.51
N LYS A 71 14.32 -15.49 8.51
CA LYS A 71 14.59 -16.75 9.21
C LYS A 71 13.37 -17.33 9.92
N LYS A 72 12.51 -16.48 10.48
CA LYS A 72 11.22 -16.92 11.04
C LYS A 72 10.30 -17.48 9.96
N GLY A 73 10.25 -16.84 8.79
CA GLY A 73 9.44 -17.30 7.67
C GLY A 73 9.93 -18.62 7.08
N THR A 74 11.23 -18.81 6.96
CA THR A 74 11.84 -20.06 6.45
C THR A 74 11.86 -21.20 7.46
N GLY A 75 11.48 -20.94 8.73
CA GLY A 75 11.48 -21.95 9.79
C GLY A 75 12.85 -22.18 10.45
N GLU A 76 13.87 -21.39 10.13
CA GLU A 76 15.17 -21.43 10.81
C GLU A 76 15.12 -20.88 12.24
N LEU A 77 14.14 -20.05 12.53
CA LEU A 77 13.82 -19.54 13.87
C LEU A 77 12.35 -19.79 14.17
N GLU A 78 12.07 -20.06 15.46
CA GLU A 78 10.69 -20.16 15.93
C GLU A 78 9.94 -18.84 15.69
N GLY A 79 8.75 -18.92 15.11
CA GLY A 79 7.91 -17.78 14.76
C GLY A 79 6.43 -18.06 14.91
N VAL A 80 5.64 -17.01 14.83
CA VAL A 80 4.17 -17.07 14.84
C VAL A 80 3.68 -17.35 13.43
N GLU A 81 2.69 -18.21 13.29
CA GLU A 81 1.99 -18.42 12.02
C GLU A 81 0.96 -17.32 11.79
N TYR A 82 1.13 -16.60 10.70
CA TYR A 82 0.17 -15.58 10.27
C TYR A 82 -0.74 -16.12 9.18
N ILE A 83 -2.00 -15.72 9.25
CA ILE A 83 -3.04 -15.96 8.23
C ILE A 83 -3.31 -14.64 7.53
N GLU A 84 -3.35 -14.67 6.20
CA GLU A 84 -3.78 -13.55 5.37
C GLU A 84 -5.30 -13.50 5.30
N ILE A 85 -5.87 -12.34 5.61
CA ILE A 85 -7.32 -12.13 5.52
C ILE A 85 -7.55 -10.74 4.95
N ARG A 86 -8.47 -10.64 3.99
CA ARG A 86 -9.00 -9.38 3.49
C ARG A 86 -10.41 -9.16 4.02
N TYR A 87 -10.65 -7.98 4.56
CA TYR A 87 -11.99 -7.52 4.90
C TYR A 87 -12.38 -6.40 3.95
N GLU A 88 -13.66 -6.36 3.62
CA GLU A 88 -14.23 -5.39 2.70
C GLU A 88 -15.44 -4.70 3.31
N GLY A 89 -15.65 -3.46 2.96
CA GLY A 89 -16.79 -2.70 3.47
C GLY A 89 -16.90 -1.32 2.87
N TYR A 90 -17.89 -0.61 3.36
CA TYR A 90 -18.15 0.77 2.96
C TYR A 90 -17.97 1.70 4.15
N GLY A 91 -17.26 2.78 3.95
CA GLY A 91 -17.22 3.92 4.85
C GLY A 91 -18.43 4.84 4.69
N ILE A 92 -18.37 5.98 5.34
CA ILE A 92 -19.35 7.07 5.20
C ILE A 92 -19.45 7.44 3.72
N GLY A 93 -20.63 7.86 3.27
CA GLY A 93 -20.85 8.31 1.89
C GLY A 93 -20.62 7.22 0.83
N GLY A 94 -20.55 5.95 1.22
CA GLY A 94 -20.40 4.83 0.30
C GLY A 94 -18.98 4.63 -0.24
N ALA A 95 -17.97 5.25 0.38
CA ALA A 95 -16.57 5.00 0.01
C ALA A 95 -16.21 3.52 0.24
N ALA A 96 -15.65 2.89 -0.78
CA ALA A 96 -15.17 1.52 -0.69
C ALA A 96 -13.90 1.45 0.15
N ILE A 97 -13.79 0.45 1.00
CA ILE A 97 -12.63 0.20 1.84
C ILE A 97 -12.29 -1.29 1.80
N MET A 98 -11.04 -1.61 1.43
CA MET A 98 -10.46 -2.93 1.64
C MET A 98 -9.40 -2.85 2.74
N VAL A 99 -9.35 -3.87 3.58
CA VAL A 99 -8.45 -3.95 4.74
C VAL A 99 -7.72 -5.29 4.68
N ASP A 100 -6.43 -5.25 4.34
CA ASP A 100 -5.56 -6.43 4.34
C ASP A 100 -4.95 -6.62 5.71
N CYS A 101 -5.10 -7.84 6.25
CA CYS A 101 -4.64 -8.20 7.57
C CYS A 101 -3.69 -9.40 7.54
N LEU A 102 -2.68 -9.39 8.43
CA LEU A 102 -1.87 -10.53 8.80
C LEU A 102 -2.08 -10.80 10.30
N THR A 103 -2.72 -11.90 10.61
CA THR A 103 -3.13 -12.22 11.98
C THR A 103 -2.83 -13.65 12.39
N ASP A 104 -2.53 -13.83 13.66
CA ASP A 104 -2.49 -15.11 14.35
C ASP A 104 -3.84 -15.46 15.01
N ASN A 105 -4.80 -14.51 15.02
CA ASN A 105 -6.11 -14.67 15.65
C ASN A 105 -7.24 -14.04 14.85
N LYS A 106 -7.83 -14.83 13.95
CA LYS A 106 -8.93 -14.39 13.08
C LYS A 106 -10.13 -13.83 13.83
N VAL A 107 -10.46 -14.40 15.00
CA VAL A 107 -11.63 -14.00 15.80
C VAL A 107 -11.43 -12.59 16.39
N ARG A 108 -10.24 -12.33 16.91
CA ARG A 108 -9.86 -10.99 17.38
C ARG A 108 -9.96 -9.99 16.24
N THR A 109 -9.27 -10.24 15.13
CA THR A 109 -9.16 -9.30 14.03
C THR A 109 -10.51 -8.95 13.41
N VAL A 110 -11.38 -9.91 13.15
CA VAL A 110 -12.72 -9.63 12.60
C VAL A 110 -13.57 -8.77 13.53
N ALA A 111 -13.45 -8.96 14.84
CA ALA A 111 -14.18 -8.18 15.83
C ALA A 111 -13.68 -6.73 15.88
N GLU A 112 -12.35 -6.54 15.85
CA GLU A 112 -11.73 -5.21 15.87
C GLU A 112 -12.02 -4.41 14.59
N VAL A 113 -11.89 -5.03 13.41
CA VAL A 113 -12.19 -4.40 12.12
C VAL A 113 -13.66 -4.02 12.05
N ARG A 114 -14.57 -4.94 12.40
CA ARG A 114 -16.02 -4.66 12.42
C ARG A 114 -16.38 -3.53 13.38
N HIS A 115 -15.75 -3.51 14.56
CA HIS A 115 -15.95 -2.44 15.54
C HIS A 115 -15.49 -1.09 14.98
N ALA A 116 -14.33 -1.02 14.33
CA ALA A 116 -13.84 0.22 13.72
C ALA A 116 -14.82 0.75 12.66
N PHE A 117 -15.28 -0.10 11.73
CA PHE A 117 -16.31 0.30 10.75
C PHE A 117 -17.55 0.85 11.44
N SER A 118 -18.14 0.08 12.35
CA SER A 118 -19.42 0.45 13.00
C SER A 118 -19.31 1.72 13.85
N LYS A 119 -18.21 1.90 14.56
CA LYS A 119 -17.98 3.07 15.43
C LYS A 119 -17.95 4.39 14.68
N PHE A 120 -17.49 4.38 13.42
CA PHE A 120 -17.33 5.59 12.62
C PHE A 120 -18.33 5.69 11.46
N GLY A 121 -19.46 4.95 11.55
CA GLY A 121 -20.58 5.08 10.61
C GLY A 121 -20.41 4.33 9.30
N GLY A 122 -19.42 3.44 9.20
CA GLY A 122 -19.26 2.52 8.10
C GLY A 122 -19.90 1.16 8.37
N ASN A 123 -19.80 0.26 7.40
CA ASN A 123 -20.32 -1.10 7.48
C ASN A 123 -19.36 -2.09 6.82
N MET A 124 -18.92 -3.10 7.57
CA MET A 124 -18.18 -4.22 7.02
C MET A 124 -19.12 -5.14 6.26
N GLY A 125 -18.84 -5.40 4.99
CA GLY A 125 -19.63 -6.24 4.10
C GLY A 125 -19.13 -7.67 4.00
N SER A 126 -19.59 -8.37 2.98
CA SER A 126 -19.09 -9.69 2.59
C SER A 126 -17.90 -9.59 1.66
N ASP A 127 -17.15 -10.68 1.55
CA ASP A 127 -16.03 -10.78 0.60
C ASP A 127 -16.48 -10.48 -0.83
N GLY A 128 -15.69 -9.68 -1.55
CA GLY A 128 -15.98 -9.26 -2.92
C GLY A 128 -16.95 -8.08 -3.06
N CYS A 129 -17.44 -7.49 -1.95
CA CYS A 129 -18.42 -6.40 -2.05
C CYS A 129 -17.84 -5.08 -2.58
N VAL A 130 -16.53 -4.87 -2.51
CA VAL A 130 -15.85 -3.67 -3.02
C VAL A 130 -14.63 -3.97 -3.89
N ALA A 131 -14.12 -5.19 -3.92
CA ALA A 131 -12.88 -5.55 -4.62
C ALA A 131 -12.89 -5.16 -6.11
N PHE A 132 -14.06 -5.19 -6.76
CA PHE A 132 -14.24 -4.82 -8.17
C PHE A 132 -13.98 -3.33 -8.46
N GLN A 133 -13.88 -2.49 -7.42
CA GLN A 133 -13.57 -1.06 -7.55
C GLN A 133 -12.07 -0.77 -7.50
N PHE A 134 -11.22 -1.80 -7.47
CA PHE A 134 -9.78 -1.65 -7.34
C PHE A 134 -9.03 -2.49 -8.36
N LYS A 135 -7.95 -1.94 -8.90
CA LYS A 135 -7.02 -2.62 -9.79
C LYS A 135 -5.75 -2.99 -9.02
N HIS A 136 -5.38 -4.27 -8.99
CA HIS A 136 -4.09 -4.72 -8.45
C HIS A 136 -2.98 -4.39 -9.44
N CYS A 137 -2.05 -3.51 -9.07
CA CYS A 137 -0.97 -3.02 -9.94
C CYS A 137 0.24 -2.55 -9.14
N GLY A 138 1.38 -2.45 -9.82
CA GLY A 138 2.48 -1.60 -9.37
C GLY A 138 2.19 -0.15 -9.76
N GLN A 139 2.42 0.79 -8.86
CA GLN A 139 2.23 2.21 -9.07
C GLN A 139 3.50 2.95 -8.71
N MET A 140 3.97 3.81 -9.58
CA MET A 140 5.08 4.72 -9.33
C MET A 140 4.67 6.14 -9.67
N ILE A 141 5.07 7.11 -8.83
CA ILE A 141 4.77 8.53 -9.03
C ILE A 141 6.08 9.30 -9.10
N PHE A 142 6.20 10.08 -10.17
CA PHE A 142 7.35 10.94 -10.42
C PHE A 142 6.97 12.41 -10.20
N ALA A 143 7.94 13.20 -9.71
CA ALA A 143 7.74 14.60 -9.40
C ALA A 143 7.32 15.44 -10.62
N PRO A 144 6.53 16.51 -10.41
CA PRO A 144 6.31 17.51 -11.43
C PRO A 144 7.63 18.04 -12.01
N GLY A 145 7.68 18.22 -13.33
CA GLY A 145 8.89 18.67 -14.03
C GLY A 145 9.82 17.52 -14.49
N THR A 146 9.48 16.28 -14.21
CA THR A 146 10.15 15.12 -14.84
C THR A 146 9.92 15.16 -16.36
N ASN A 147 10.96 14.81 -17.14
CA ASN A 147 10.83 14.79 -18.60
C ASN A 147 9.86 13.68 -19.03
N GLU A 148 8.64 14.08 -19.36
CA GLU A 148 7.51 13.19 -19.68
C GLU A 148 7.83 12.28 -20.87
N ALA A 149 8.33 12.83 -21.98
CA ALA A 149 8.60 12.05 -23.17
C ALA A 149 9.66 10.97 -22.92
N ALA A 150 10.77 11.35 -22.28
CA ALA A 150 11.85 10.41 -21.98
C ALA A 150 11.45 9.36 -20.93
N LEU A 151 10.64 9.74 -19.93
CA LEU A 151 10.11 8.79 -18.96
C LEU A 151 9.13 7.81 -19.61
N MET A 152 8.24 8.29 -20.49
CA MET A 152 7.28 7.47 -21.22
C MET A 152 8.00 6.41 -22.09
N ASP A 153 9.00 6.84 -22.86
CA ASP A 153 9.80 5.93 -23.70
C ASP A 153 10.48 4.84 -22.84
N ALA A 154 11.12 5.25 -21.74
CA ALA A 154 11.79 4.32 -20.84
C ALA A 154 10.79 3.37 -20.14
N ALA A 155 9.63 3.85 -19.75
CA ALA A 155 8.60 3.04 -19.08
C ALA A 155 7.99 2.00 -20.02
N ILE A 156 7.69 2.38 -21.26
CA ILE A 156 7.19 1.45 -22.29
C ILE A 156 8.24 0.37 -22.59
N GLU A 157 9.49 0.76 -22.76
CA GLU A 157 10.59 -0.18 -23.01
C GLU A 157 10.79 -1.17 -21.84
N ALA A 158 10.59 -0.67 -20.61
CA ALA A 158 10.68 -1.47 -19.38
C ALA A 158 9.47 -2.41 -19.15
N GLY A 159 8.37 -2.26 -19.90
CA GLY A 159 7.16 -3.07 -19.79
C GLY A 159 6.09 -2.51 -18.85
N ALA A 160 6.00 -1.20 -18.72
CA ALA A 160 4.89 -0.54 -18.02
C ALA A 160 3.56 -0.73 -18.78
N ASP A 161 2.46 -0.85 -18.03
CA ASP A 161 1.10 -0.96 -18.57
C ASP A 161 0.57 0.39 -19.05
N ASP A 162 0.87 1.46 -18.30
CA ASP A 162 0.33 2.79 -18.54
C ASP A 162 1.24 3.88 -17.96
N VAL A 163 1.23 5.04 -18.62
CA VAL A 163 1.92 6.27 -18.18
C VAL A 163 0.97 7.44 -18.34
N THR A 164 0.63 8.08 -17.23
CA THR A 164 -0.34 9.19 -17.21
C THR A 164 0.26 10.42 -16.54
N THR A 165 0.16 11.57 -17.22
CA THR A 165 0.50 12.87 -16.62
C THR A 165 -0.73 13.45 -15.93
N ASN A 166 -0.61 13.75 -14.63
CA ASN A 166 -1.68 14.32 -13.81
C ASN A 166 -1.75 15.86 -14.01
N ASP A 167 -2.87 16.47 -13.62
CA ASP A 167 -3.09 17.92 -13.74
C ASP A 167 -2.07 18.77 -12.97
N ASP A 168 -1.47 18.22 -11.92
CA ASP A 168 -0.42 18.86 -11.12
C ASP A 168 1.00 18.70 -11.72
N GLY A 169 1.10 18.07 -12.89
CA GLY A 169 2.36 17.82 -13.59
C GLY A 169 3.15 16.62 -13.05
N SER A 170 2.66 15.92 -12.03
CA SER A 170 3.22 14.63 -11.62
C SER A 170 2.90 13.55 -12.65
N ILE A 171 3.78 12.53 -12.76
CA ILE A 171 3.60 11.46 -13.73
C ILE A 171 3.41 10.15 -12.98
N GLU A 172 2.34 9.44 -13.31
CA GLU A 172 2.04 8.10 -12.80
C GLU A 172 2.44 7.05 -13.83
N VAL A 173 3.17 6.04 -13.37
CA VAL A 173 3.50 4.84 -14.16
C VAL A 173 2.86 3.64 -13.48
N LEU A 174 2.07 2.87 -14.23
CA LEU A 174 1.44 1.63 -13.78
C LEU A 174 2.11 0.42 -14.42
N THR A 175 2.22 -0.65 -13.66
CA THR A 175 2.82 -1.92 -14.11
C THR A 175 1.97 -3.11 -13.67
N PRO A 176 2.13 -4.29 -14.28
CA PRO A 176 1.69 -5.52 -13.65
C PRO A 176 2.35 -5.66 -12.26
N PRO A 177 1.65 -6.22 -11.24
CA PRO A 177 2.19 -6.30 -9.88
C PRO A 177 3.52 -7.04 -9.78
N ASN A 178 3.68 -8.11 -10.58
CA ASN A 178 4.88 -8.95 -10.57
C ASN A 178 6.08 -8.28 -11.26
N ASP A 179 5.84 -7.33 -12.16
CA ASP A 179 6.87 -6.66 -12.95
C ASP A 179 7.31 -5.32 -12.32
N TYR A 180 6.62 -4.89 -11.26
CA TYR A 180 6.87 -3.62 -10.57
C TYR A 180 8.35 -3.38 -10.27
N MET A 181 9.04 -4.35 -9.66
CA MET A 181 10.45 -4.18 -9.29
C MET A 181 11.37 -4.11 -10.51
N ALA A 182 11.11 -4.92 -11.54
CA ALA A 182 11.92 -4.91 -12.77
C ALA A 182 11.79 -3.57 -13.51
N VAL A 183 10.55 -3.06 -13.61
CA VAL A 183 10.28 -1.74 -14.24
C VAL A 183 10.89 -0.62 -13.40
N LYS A 184 10.74 -0.64 -12.07
CA LYS A 184 11.35 0.34 -11.17
C LYS A 184 12.87 0.40 -11.34
N ASP A 185 13.54 -0.76 -11.30
CA ASP A 185 15.00 -0.86 -11.45
C ASP A 185 15.47 -0.33 -12.82
N ALA A 186 14.73 -0.65 -13.88
CA ALA A 186 15.02 -0.15 -15.23
C ALA A 186 14.87 1.37 -15.34
N LEU A 187 13.82 1.95 -14.75
CA LEU A 187 13.62 3.39 -14.73
C LEU A 187 14.68 4.12 -13.89
N GLU A 188 15.05 3.57 -12.72
CA GLU A 188 16.13 4.12 -11.91
C GLU A 188 17.48 4.06 -12.64
N ALA A 189 17.77 2.98 -13.37
CA ALA A 189 18.98 2.86 -14.21
C ALA A 189 18.97 3.87 -15.37
N ALA A 190 17.81 4.23 -15.90
CA ALA A 190 17.65 5.28 -16.89
C ALA A 190 17.70 6.70 -16.30
N GLY A 191 17.88 6.84 -14.99
CA GLY A 191 17.98 8.12 -14.28
C GLY A 191 16.66 8.68 -13.76
N PHE A 192 15.57 7.92 -13.84
CA PHE A 192 14.24 8.30 -13.34
C PHE A 192 13.98 7.66 -11.98
N LYS A 193 14.06 8.44 -10.92
CA LYS A 193 13.77 7.97 -9.57
C LYS A 193 12.35 8.34 -9.17
N PRO A 194 11.47 7.36 -8.87
CA PRO A 194 10.15 7.66 -8.36
C PRO A 194 10.24 8.27 -6.95
N GLU A 195 9.39 9.24 -6.67
CA GLU A 195 9.22 9.78 -5.31
C GLU A 195 8.40 8.85 -4.42
N PHE A 196 7.51 8.12 -5.04
CA PHE A 196 6.68 7.12 -4.41
C PHE A 196 6.49 5.93 -5.35
N GLY A 197 6.50 4.72 -4.79
CA GLY A 197 6.22 3.52 -5.55
C GLY A 197 5.88 2.35 -4.65
N GLU A 198 4.86 1.61 -5.01
CA GLU A 198 4.39 0.41 -4.30
C GLU A 198 3.61 -0.52 -5.23
N VAL A 199 3.46 -1.77 -4.82
CA VAL A 199 2.43 -2.66 -5.34
C VAL A 199 1.18 -2.43 -4.50
N THR A 200 0.06 -2.11 -5.13
CA THR A 200 -1.14 -1.63 -4.45
C THR A 200 -2.44 -2.10 -5.13
N MET A 201 -3.55 -1.90 -4.43
CA MET A 201 -4.90 -1.98 -4.99
C MET A 201 -5.35 -0.55 -5.30
N LYS A 202 -5.11 -0.11 -6.55
CA LYS A 202 -5.46 1.25 -6.98
C LYS A 202 -6.97 1.37 -7.17
N PRO A 203 -7.65 2.36 -6.54
CA PRO A 203 -9.07 2.61 -6.79
C PRO A 203 -9.29 3.10 -8.22
N GLU A 204 -10.36 2.60 -8.86
CA GLU A 204 -10.79 3.04 -10.21
C GLU A 204 -11.74 4.26 -10.16
N GLY A 205 -12.22 4.62 -8.97
CA GLY A 205 -13.07 5.79 -8.72
C GLY A 205 -12.70 6.48 -7.43
N GLU A 206 -13.21 7.70 -7.25
CA GLU A 206 -12.95 8.53 -6.08
C GLU A 206 -14.25 9.03 -5.44
N ASN A 207 -14.31 8.97 -4.10
CA ASN A 207 -15.35 9.59 -3.28
C ASN A 207 -14.71 10.72 -2.49
N VAL A 208 -15.05 11.95 -2.86
CA VAL A 208 -14.45 13.15 -2.26
C VAL A 208 -15.21 13.54 -0.99
N PHE A 209 -14.47 13.79 0.09
CA PHE A 209 -15.00 14.20 1.39
C PHE A 209 -14.37 15.50 1.85
N THR A 210 -15.19 16.44 2.33
CA THR A 210 -14.77 17.74 2.86
C THR A 210 -15.36 17.98 4.25
N GLY A 211 -14.78 18.91 5.01
CA GLY A 211 -15.32 19.36 6.28
C GLY A 211 -15.54 18.24 7.31
N GLU A 212 -16.71 18.21 7.94
CA GLU A 212 -17.01 17.24 9.02
C GLU A 212 -17.04 15.79 8.53
N GLU A 213 -17.49 15.53 7.30
CA GLU A 213 -17.50 14.19 6.72
C GLU A 213 -16.08 13.70 6.43
N GLY A 214 -15.20 14.57 5.94
CA GLY A 214 -13.78 14.29 5.78
C GLY A 214 -13.12 13.92 7.11
N VAL A 215 -13.39 14.68 8.16
CA VAL A 215 -12.88 14.37 9.52
C VAL A 215 -13.37 13.01 10.02
N LYS A 216 -14.64 12.68 9.81
CA LYS A 216 -15.19 11.37 10.23
C LYS A 216 -14.57 10.23 9.41
N MET A 217 -14.42 10.42 8.10
CA MET A 217 -13.79 9.41 7.23
C MET A 217 -12.33 9.19 7.62
N GLN A 218 -11.57 10.25 7.89
CA GLN A 218 -10.19 10.15 8.35
C GLN A 218 -10.09 9.37 9.67
N LYS A 219 -11.01 9.61 10.62
CA LYS A 219 -11.05 8.86 11.90
C LYS A 219 -11.30 7.37 11.69
N LEU A 220 -12.13 6.99 10.71
CA LEU A 220 -12.35 5.59 10.35
C LEU A 220 -11.06 4.97 9.82
N LEU A 221 -10.41 5.62 8.85
CA LEU A 221 -9.16 5.14 8.27
C LEU A 221 -8.05 5.03 9.32
N ASP A 222 -7.90 6.04 10.18
CA ASP A 222 -6.92 6.02 11.27
C ASP A 222 -7.19 4.90 12.28
N ALA A 223 -8.47 4.65 12.61
CA ALA A 223 -8.84 3.58 13.52
C ALA A 223 -8.50 2.20 12.94
N LEU A 224 -8.76 1.97 11.66
CA LEU A 224 -8.40 0.75 10.97
C LEU A 224 -6.87 0.60 10.87
N GLU A 225 -6.16 1.65 10.48
CA GLU A 225 -4.71 1.65 10.33
C GLU A 225 -3.97 1.37 11.65
N ASN A 226 -4.53 1.79 12.78
CA ASN A 226 -3.95 1.59 14.11
C ASN A 226 -4.15 0.18 14.67
N LEU A 227 -4.94 -0.68 14.03
CA LEU A 227 -5.06 -2.07 14.43
C LEU A 227 -3.76 -2.83 14.10
N ASP A 228 -3.26 -3.61 15.06
CA ASP A 228 -1.96 -4.30 14.95
C ASP A 228 -1.92 -5.35 13.82
N ASP A 229 -3.07 -5.95 13.51
CA ASP A 229 -3.18 -7.00 12.48
C ASP A 229 -3.43 -6.42 11.08
N VAL A 230 -3.82 -5.16 10.97
CA VAL A 230 -4.03 -4.48 9.69
C VAL A 230 -2.69 -4.11 9.06
N GLN A 231 -2.45 -4.57 7.84
CA GLN A 231 -1.24 -4.29 7.07
C GLN A 231 -1.42 -3.08 6.16
N GLU A 232 -2.46 -3.11 5.33
CA GLU A 232 -2.74 -2.07 4.36
C GLU A 232 -4.24 -1.79 4.30
N ILE A 233 -4.58 -0.55 3.96
CA ILE A 233 -5.94 -0.10 3.70
C ILE A 233 -5.97 0.53 2.33
N TYR A 234 -6.92 0.08 1.51
CA TYR A 234 -7.19 0.67 0.20
C TYR A 234 -8.58 1.28 0.23
N THR A 235 -8.73 2.47 -0.30
CA THR A 235 -10.02 3.16 -0.28
C THR A 235 -10.21 4.05 -1.50
N THR A 236 -11.48 4.20 -1.89
CA THR A 236 -11.91 5.21 -2.87
C THR A 236 -12.06 6.60 -2.25
N ALA A 237 -11.92 6.74 -0.91
CA ALA A 237 -12.06 8.03 -0.24
C ALA A 237 -10.87 8.96 -0.53
N VAL A 238 -11.19 10.17 -0.96
CA VAL A 238 -10.27 11.31 -1.07
C VAL A 238 -10.74 12.38 -0.09
N ILE A 239 -9.88 12.72 0.86
CA ILE A 239 -10.20 13.70 1.91
C ILE A 239 -9.52 15.00 1.56
N GLU A 240 -10.32 16.06 1.49
CA GLU A 240 -9.90 17.43 1.21
C GLU A 240 -9.99 18.29 2.47
N ASP A 241 -9.05 19.23 2.60
CA ASP A 241 -9.04 20.24 3.66
C ASP A 241 -10.15 21.30 3.49
#